data_775e1b5749b4256299b117360cc2678f
#
_entry.id   775e1b5749b4256299b117360cc2678f
#
_cell.length_a   1.000
_cell.length_b   1.000
_cell.length_c   1.000
_cell.angle_alpha   90.00
_cell.angle_beta   90.00
_cell.angle_gamma   90.00
#
_symmetry.space_group_name_H-M   'P 1'
#
loop_
_entity.id
_entity.type
_entity.pdbx_description
1 polymer ?
#
loop_
_entity_poly.entity_id
_entity_poly.type
_entity_poly.pdbx_seq_one_letter_code
_entity_poly.pdbx_strand_id
1 'polypeptide(L)'
;MWNRLSIRVKLTLLTAIVLCIISLISFRINIDNASNIFIIPDGVNVTNTMGGRCFKLDFDIAQKTFRINCFYITVFCSVFGTALMWFVSGRVLKPLSTFTKAIKDIDINNVGENISVVKSKDEVGELQDSFNFMLENIKDSYIRQKSFSQNAAHELKTPVAAIKTNLEVLNMDENPDISDYKDFVNVVSRQIDMMSSIVQGLRLLSSGESLNFEKIYLKDLIDDILTDLKTYIESRHQKVEVLFDNTDFNIQADRVLLKQAVFNIVHNAIRYSDNEAVIKISQTGNVLSVKNFGTGIAQADLNRVFEPFYCIDKSRSKKYGGSGLGLAIAKDIADRHGFTINAKSKVDEYVEISISFSENKNE
;
A
#
# COMPACT_ATOMS: atom_id res chain seq x y z
N MET A 1 -24.85 17.51 -23.38
CA MET A 1 -25.03 16.35 -24.27
C MET A 1 -23.70 15.68 -24.63
N TRP A 2 -22.67 16.43 -24.97
CA TRP A 2 -21.32 15.91 -25.34
C TRP A 2 -20.68 15.03 -24.26
N ASN A 3 -20.78 15.37 -22.96
CA ASN A 3 -20.18 14.60 -21.86
C ASN A 3 -20.80 13.22 -21.62
N ARG A 4 -21.95 12.92 -22.16
CA ARG A 4 -22.63 11.62 -22.03
C ARG A 4 -22.31 10.63 -23.16
N LEU A 5 -21.59 11.06 -24.19
CA LEU A 5 -21.19 10.21 -25.30
C LEU A 5 -19.97 9.39 -24.95
N SER A 6 -19.93 8.13 -25.41
CA SER A 6 -18.73 7.28 -25.25
C SER A 6 -17.51 7.87 -25.97
N ILE A 7 -16.33 7.58 -25.48
CA ILE A 7 -15.05 8.04 -26.08
C ILE A 7 -14.98 7.64 -27.55
N ARG A 8 -15.45 6.45 -27.89
CA ARG A 8 -15.53 5.95 -29.27
C ARG A 8 -16.35 6.89 -30.16
N VAL A 9 -17.54 7.28 -29.73
CA VAL A 9 -18.43 8.18 -30.48
C VAL A 9 -17.82 9.58 -30.61
N LYS A 10 -17.23 10.12 -29.53
CA LYS A 10 -16.55 11.42 -29.57
C LYS A 10 -15.40 11.45 -30.56
N LEU A 11 -14.55 10.42 -30.53
CA LEU A 11 -13.40 10.32 -31.43
C LEU A 11 -13.85 10.20 -32.89
N THR A 12 -14.86 9.38 -33.17
CA THR A 12 -15.40 9.22 -34.54
C THR A 12 -16.06 10.50 -35.05
N LEU A 13 -16.79 11.21 -34.21
CA LEU A 13 -17.38 12.50 -34.59
C LEU A 13 -16.30 13.55 -34.87
N LEU A 14 -15.29 13.63 -34.02
CA LEU A 14 -14.19 14.56 -34.23
C LEU A 14 -13.45 14.27 -35.55
N THR A 15 -13.12 13.01 -35.81
CA THR A 15 -12.44 12.60 -37.06
C THR A 15 -13.34 12.80 -38.29
N ALA A 16 -14.64 12.57 -38.19
CA ALA A 16 -15.59 12.86 -39.27
C ALA A 16 -15.62 14.35 -39.62
N ILE A 17 -15.65 15.23 -38.61
CA ILE A 17 -15.60 16.69 -38.82
C ILE A 17 -14.29 17.09 -39.50
N VAL A 18 -13.15 16.61 -39.01
CA VAL A 18 -11.83 16.91 -39.59
C VAL A 18 -11.74 16.41 -41.02
N LEU A 19 -12.18 15.18 -41.32
CA LEU A 19 -12.25 14.64 -42.66
C LEU A 19 -13.14 15.47 -43.60
N CYS A 20 -14.32 15.91 -43.14
CA CYS A 20 -15.19 16.78 -43.92
C CYS A 20 -14.52 18.11 -44.23
N ILE A 21 -13.86 18.75 -43.31
CA ILE A 21 -13.16 20.03 -43.52
C ILE A 21 -12.03 19.85 -44.56
N ILE A 22 -11.18 18.82 -44.37
CA ILE A 22 -10.07 18.53 -45.32
C ILE A 22 -10.62 18.22 -46.71
N SER A 23 -11.70 17.42 -46.76
CA SER A 23 -12.37 17.07 -48.01
C SER A 23 -12.95 18.29 -48.77
N LEU A 24 -13.56 19.22 -48.05
CA LEU A 24 -14.09 20.45 -48.58
C LEU A 24 -12.97 21.36 -49.14
N ILE A 25 -11.87 21.51 -48.42
CA ILE A 25 -10.70 22.28 -48.83
C ILE A 25 -10.06 21.63 -50.09
N SER A 26 -9.86 20.34 -50.07
CA SER A 26 -9.31 19.59 -51.21
C SER A 26 -10.20 19.71 -52.45
N PHE A 27 -11.54 19.57 -52.26
CA PHE A 27 -12.49 19.74 -53.34
C PHE A 27 -12.43 21.14 -53.96
N ARG A 28 -12.32 22.19 -53.11
CA ARG A 28 -12.20 23.58 -53.55
C ARG A 28 -10.91 23.79 -54.39
N ILE A 29 -9.76 23.32 -53.86
CA ILE A 29 -8.47 23.41 -54.53
C ILE A 29 -8.53 22.68 -55.92
N ASN A 30 -9.13 21.48 -55.96
CA ASN A 30 -9.24 20.74 -57.20
C ASN A 30 -10.14 21.47 -58.25
N ILE A 31 -11.19 22.16 -57.83
CA ILE A 31 -12.02 22.97 -58.70
C ILE A 31 -11.23 24.18 -59.25
N ASP A 32 -10.53 24.87 -58.37
CA ASP A 32 -9.72 26.05 -58.76
C ASP A 32 -8.58 25.64 -59.69
N ASN A 33 -7.89 24.53 -59.44
CA ASN A 33 -6.87 23.97 -60.32
C ASN A 33 -7.49 23.54 -61.68
N ALA A 34 -8.66 22.90 -61.66
CA ALA A 34 -9.32 22.55 -62.91
C ALA A 34 -9.69 23.76 -63.77
N SER A 35 -10.13 24.86 -63.13
CA SER A 35 -10.43 26.10 -63.86
C SER A 35 -9.18 26.70 -64.51
N ASN A 36 -7.99 26.54 -63.90
CA ASN A 36 -6.72 27.00 -64.44
C ASN A 36 -6.13 26.09 -65.53
N ILE A 37 -6.32 24.77 -65.42
CA ILE A 37 -5.86 23.78 -66.42
C ILE A 37 -6.72 23.81 -67.66
N PHE A 38 -8.00 24.02 -67.50
CA PHE A 38 -9.02 24.07 -68.57
C PHE A 38 -9.21 25.50 -69.10
N ILE A 39 -8.18 26.37 -69.09
CA ILE A 39 -8.20 27.66 -69.80
C ILE A 39 -7.87 27.44 -71.28
N ILE A 40 -8.75 27.91 -72.18
CA ILE A 40 -8.47 27.98 -73.56
C ILE A 40 -7.35 29.02 -73.79
N PRO A 41 -6.15 28.67 -74.39
CA PRO A 41 -5.07 29.64 -74.58
C PRO A 41 -5.57 30.87 -75.40
N ASP A 42 -5.22 32.07 -74.90
CA ASP A 42 -5.48 33.32 -75.64
C ASP A 42 -4.82 33.24 -77.00
N GLY A 43 -5.56 33.34 -78.08
CA GLY A 43 -5.05 33.28 -79.45
C GLY A 43 -5.67 32.17 -80.30
N VAL A 44 -6.38 31.21 -79.74
CA VAL A 44 -7.17 30.25 -80.50
C VAL A 44 -8.51 30.92 -80.85
N ASN A 45 -8.57 31.49 -82.07
CA ASN A 45 -9.83 32.06 -82.64
C ASN A 45 -10.88 30.91 -82.78
N VAL A 46 -11.68 30.69 -81.82
CA VAL A 46 -12.79 29.72 -81.80
C VAL A 46 -14.04 30.23 -82.52
N THR A 47 -13.91 31.42 -83.13
CA THR A 47 -14.99 32.05 -83.87
C THR A 47 -15.01 31.62 -85.29
N ASN A 48 -16.07 31.01 -85.73
CA ASN A 48 -16.53 30.78 -87.11
C ASN A 48 -16.26 29.46 -87.82
N THR A 49 -15.88 28.39 -87.17
CA THR A 49 -15.95 27.07 -87.77
C THR A 49 -16.81 26.12 -86.91
N MET A 50 -17.56 25.15 -87.51
CA MET A 50 -18.27 24.13 -86.74
C MET A 50 -17.35 23.38 -85.76
N GLY A 51 -16.10 23.23 -86.04
CA GLY A 51 -15.08 22.65 -85.16
C GLY A 51 -14.82 23.43 -83.87
N GLY A 52 -14.92 24.76 -83.90
CA GLY A 52 -14.75 25.55 -82.65
C GLY A 52 -15.87 25.42 -81.63
N ARG A 53 -17.09 25.19 -82.12
CA ARG A 53 -18.22 24.89 -81.22
C ARG A 53 -18.14 23.49 -80.63
N CYS A 54 -17.72 22.50 -81.45
CA CYS A 54 -17.50 21.14 -80.91
C CYS A 54 -16.38 21.10 -79.89
N PHE A 55 -15.25 21.77 -80.14
CA PHE A 55 -14.12 21.82 -79.23
C PHE A 55 -14.50 22.49 -77.86
N LYS A 56 -15.25 23.60 -77.89
CA LYS A 56 -15.70 24.27 -76.66
C LYS A 56 -16.74 23.42 -75.90
N LEU A 57 -17.61 22.67 -76.60
CA LEU A 57 -18.59 21.75 -75.99
C LEU A 57 -17.87 20.55 -75.34
N ASP A 58 -16.86 19.98 -75.97
CA ASP A 58 -16.05 18.88 -75.43
C ASP A 58 -15.24 19.32 -74.18
N PHE A 59 -14.77 20.54 -74.12
CA PHE A 59 -14.08 21.13 -72.97
C PHE A 59 -15.04 21.32 -71.78
N ASP A 60 -16.21 21.86 -72.00
CA ASP A 60 -17.24 22.04 -70.98
C ASP A 60 -17.70 20.70 -70.40
N ILE A 61 -17.85 19.68 -71.25
CA ILE A 61 -18.20 18.31 -70.82
C ILE A 61 -17.06 17.70 -70.01
N ALA A 62 -15.80 17.82 -70.43
CA ALA A 62 -14.67 17.31 -69.69
C ALA A 62 -14.51 17.95 -68.31
N GLN A 63 -14.68 19.29 -68.23
CA GLN A 63 -14.62 20.02 -66.96
C GLN A 63 -15.76 19.58 -66.00
N LYS A 64 -17.00 19.42 -66.55
CA LYS A 64 -18.14 18.95 -65.76
C LYS A 64 -17.91 17.53 -65.27
N THR A 65 -17.42 16.64 -66.12
CA THR A 65 -17.13 15.24 -65.74
C THR A 65 -16.04 15.18 -64.66
N PHE A 66 -14.97 16.01 -64.80
CA PHE A 66 -13.93 16.11 -63.83
C PHE A 66 -14.47 16.55 -62.42
N ARG A 67 -15.30 17.61 -62.40
CA ARG A 67 -15.90 18.09 -61.14
C ARG A 67 -16.76 17.02 -60.48
N ILE A 68 -17.55 16.29 -61.27
CA ILE A 68 -18.44 15.20 -60.79
C ILE A 68 -17.57 14.08 -60.21
N ASN A 69 -16.52 13.67 -60.91
CA ASN A 69 -15.62 12.62 -60.40
C ASN A 69 -14.89 13.03 -59.10
N CYS A 70 -14.38 14.27 -59.03
CA CYS A 70 -13.80 14.80 -57.80
C CYS A 70 -14.77 14.80 -56.66
N PHE A 71 -16.06 15.13 -56.89
CA PHE A 71 -17.11 15.08 -55.88
C PHE A 71 -17.32 13.66 -55.35
N TYR A 72 -17.49 12.66 -56.25
CA TYR A 72 -17.67 11.26 -55.85
C TYR A 72 -16.45 10.72 -55.07
N ILE A 73 -15.23 11.00 -55.50
CA ILE A 73 -14.02 10.59 -54.81
C ILE A 73 -13.95 11.21 -53.42
N THR A 74 -14.29 12.49 -53.29
CA THR A 74 -14.27 13.22 -52.01
C THR A 74 -15.28 12.62 -51.03
N VAL A 75 -16.51 12.36 -51.49
CA VAL A 75 -17.56 11.74 -50.68
C VAL A 75 -17.16 10.31 -50.28
N PHE A 76 -16.62 9.53 -51.23
CA PHE A 76 -16.17 8.16 -50.93
C PHE A 76 -15.07 8.13 -49.89
N CYS A 77 -14.04 8.97 -50.03
CA CYS A 77 -12.95 9.04 -49.06
C CYS A 77 -13.43 9.46 -47.65
N SER A 78 -14.37 10.41 -47.57
CA SER A 78 -14.92 10.87 -46.29
C SER A 78 -15.75 9.78 -45.61
N VAL A 79 -16.62 9.09 -46.34
CA VAL A 79 -17.43 8.00 -45.79
C VAL A 79 -16.57 6.80 -45.38
N PHE A 80 -15.67 6.39 -46.27
CA PHE A 80 -14.76 5.27 -46.01
C PHE A 80 -13.84 5.55 -44.83
N GLY A 81 -13.22 6.73 -44.76
CA GLY A 81 -12.35 7.12 -43.64
C GLY A 81 -13.09 7.16 -42.30
N THR A 82 -14.32 7.67 -42.29
CA THR A 82 -15.18 7.66 -41.07
C THR A 82 -15.53 6.24 -40.63
N ALA A 83 -15.91 5.37 -41.57
CA ALA A 83 -16.24 3.96 -41.30
C ALA A 83 -15.01 3.20 -40.80
N LEU A 84 -13.84 3.40 -41.39
CA LEU A 84 -12.58 2.82 -40.96
C LEU A 84 -12.23 3.25 -39.52
N MET A 85 -12.37 4.55 -39.23
CA MET A 85 -12.09 5.07 -37.90
C MET A 85 -13.05 4.54 -36.84
N TRP A 86 -14.32 4.35 -37.18
CA TRP A 86 -15.31 3.70 -36.30
C TRP A 86 -14.89 2.27 -35.94
N PHE A 87 -14.43 1.51 -36.94
CA PHE A 87 -13.98 0.12 -36.76
C PHE A 87 -12.71 0.04 -35.90
N VAL A 88 -11.67 0.82 -36.24
CA VAL A 88 -10.39 0.86 -35.53
C VAL A 88 -10.57 1.32 -34.08
N SER A 89 -11.28 2.43 -33.86
CA SER A 89 -11.58 2.95 -32.51
C SER A 89 -12.33 1.92 -31.66
N GLY A 90 -13.26 1.16 -32.27
CA GLY A 90 -13.95 0.09 -31.57
C GLY A 90 -13.06 -1.04 -31.10
N ARG A 91 -12.04 -1.38 -31.90
CA ARG A 91 -11.09 -2.45 -31.57
C ARG A 91 -10.04 -1.99 -30.55
N VAL A 92 -9.51 -0.78 -30.70
CA VAL A 92 -8.47 -0.22 -29.81
C VAL A 92 -9.02 0.12 -28.41
N LEU A 93 -10.27 0.62 -28.34
CA LEU A 93 -10.86 1.01 -27.04
C LEU A 93 -11.60 -0.14 -26.31
N LYS A 94 -11.76 -1.30 -26.95
CA LYS A 94 -12.44 -2.46 -26.33
C LYS A 94 -11.74 -2.94 -25.05
N PRO A 95 -10.40 -3.12 -25.00
CA PRO A 95 -9.67 -3.51 -23.79
C PRO A 95 -9.93 -2.56 -22.61
N LEU A 96 -9.86 -1.26 -22.87
CA LEU A 96 -10.09 -0.23 -21.85
C LEU A 96 -11.52 -0.29 -21.27
N SER A 97 -12.53 -0.51 -22.14
CA SER A 97 -13.92 -0.66 -21.71
C SER A 97 -14.13 -1.91 -20.85
N THR A 98 -13.48 -3.03 -21.21
CA THR A 98 -13.53 -4.27 -20.43
C THR A 98 -12.83 -4.12 -19.08
N PHE A 99 -11.66 -3.48 -19.07
CA PHE A 99 -10.93 -3.16 -17.85
C PHE A 99 -11.75 -2.28 -16.90
N THR A 100 -12.39 -1.21 -17.41
CA THR A 100 -13.26 -0.34 -16.61
C THR A 100 -14.46 -1.09 -16.02
N LYS A 101 -15.02 -2.07 -16.73
CA LYS A 101 -16.09 -2.91 -16.19
C LYS A 101 -15.58 -3.81 -15.08
N ALA A 102 -14.45 -4.50 -15.31
CA ALA A 102 -13.85 -5.37 -14.31
C ALA A 102 -13.54 -4.64 -13.00
N ILE A 103 -13.03 -3.38 -13.08
CA ILE A 103 -12.82 -2.53 -11.89
C ILE A 103 -14.12 -2.25 -11.13
N LYS A 104 -15.25 -2.02 -11.84
CA LYS A 104 -16.53 -1.74 -11.19
C LYS A 104 -17.15 -2.95 -10.48
N ASP A 105 -16.79 -4.15 -10.93
CA ASP A 105 -17.30 -5.40 -10.39
C ASP A 105 -16.43 -5.95 -9.25
N ILE A 106 -15.36 -5.22 -8.85
CA ILE A 106 -14.55 -5.58 -7.69
C ILE A 106 -15.36 -5.35 -6.42
N ASP A 107 -15.64 -6.44 -5.72
CA ASP A 107 -16.13 -6.40 -4.34
C ASP A 107 -14.94 -6.53 -3.36
N ILE A 108 -14.98 -5.77 -2.26
CA ILE A 108 -13.99 -5.82 -1.18
C ILE A 108 -13.83 -7.24 -0.61
N ASN A 109 -14.88 -8.06 -0.67
CA ASN A 109 -14.83 -9.46 -0.26
C ASN A 109 -14.14 -10.39 -1.27
N ASN A 110 -14.00 -9.97 -2.53
CA ASN A 110 -13.35 -10.69 -3.62
C ASN A 110 -12.08 -9.97 -4.13
N VAL A 111 -11.49 -9.07 -3.33
CA VAL A 111 -10.21 -8.42 -3.63
C VAL A 111 -9.11 -9.50 -3.63
N GLY A 112 -9.01 -10.26 -4.69
CA GLY A 112 -8.05 -11.35 -4.75
C GLY A 112 -8.00 -12.09 -6.08
N GLU A 113 -8.96 -11.83 -6.96
CA GLU A 113 -8.88 -12.28 -8.33
C GLU A 113 -8.16 -11.22 -9.15
N ASN A 114 -6.97 -11.56 -9.65
CA ASN A 114 -6.25 -10.71 -10.60
C ASN A 114 -7.18 -10.39 -11.77
N ILE A 115 -7.33 -9.10 -12.10
CA ILE A 115 -8.07 -8.68 -13.29
C ILE A 115 -7.26 -9.13 -14.51
N SER A 116 -7.53 -10.34 -14.97
CA SER A 116 -6.96 -10.87 -16.22
C SER A 116 -7.85 -10.49 -17.39
N VAL A 117 -7.80 -9.21 -17.80
CA VAL A 117 -8.73 -8.75 -18.84
C VAL A 117 -8.16 -8.92 -20.24
N VAL A 118 -6.89 -8.65 -20.47
CA VAL A 118 -6.23 -8.85 -21.79
C VAL A 118 -4.72 -8.84 -21.58
N LYS A 119 -4.00 -9.76 -22.20
CA LYS A 119 -2.53 -9.65 -22.34
C LYS A 119 -2.23 -8.65 -23.47
N SER A 120 -2.38 -7.37 -23.20
CA SER A 120 -1.88 -6.31 -24.08
C SER A 120 -0.43 -6.00 -23.71
N LYS A 121 0.39 -5.71 -24.70
CA LYS A 121 1.80 -5.29 -24.53
C LYS A 121 1.98 -3.78 -24.74
N ASP A 122 0.88 -3.04 -24.65
CA ASP A 122 0.81 -1.60 -24.81
C ASP A 122 0.58 -0.90 -23.46
N GLU A 123 0.33 0.39 -23.49
CA GLU A 123 0.08 1.24 -22.30
C GLU A 123 -1.12 0.75 -21.46
N VAL A 124 -2.05 0.04 -22.09
CA VAL A 124 -3.20 -0.56 -21.38
C VAL A 124 -2.75 -1.77 -20.54
N GLY A 125 -1.77 -2.53 -21.03
CA GLY A 125 -1.15 -3.62 -20.28
C GLY A 125 -0.40 -3.11 -19.05
N GLU A 126 0.42 -2.05 -19.22
CA GLU A 126 1.17 -1.42 -18.12
C GLU A 126 0.22 -0.84 -17.05
N LEU A 127 -0.88 -0.22 -17.47
CA LEU A 127 -1.93 0.26 -16.58
C LEU A 127 -2.56 -0.89 -15.78
N GLN A 128 -2.84 -2.02 -16.43
CA GLN A 128 -3.39 -3.20 -15.79
C GLN A 128 -2.46 -3.78 -14.73
N ASP A 129 -1.16 -3.89 -15.05
CA ASP A 129 -0.15 -4.41 -14.12
C ASP A 129 0.01 -3.50 -12.90
N SER A 130 0.07 -2.18 -13.11
CA SER A 130 0.12 -1.19 -12.03
C SER A 130 -1.12 -1.24 -11.13
N PHE A 131 -2.28 -1.43 -11.72
CA PHE A 131 -3.54 -1.55 -10.97
C PHE A 131 -3.62 -2.86 -10.18
N ASN A 132 -3.20 -3.99 -10.77
CA ASN A 132 -3.13 -5.28 -10.07
C ASN A 132 -2.18 -5.21 -8.89
N PHE A 133 -1.01 -4.58 -9.04
CA PHE A 133 -0.07 -4.34 -7.94
C PHE A 133 -0.70 -3.52 -6.81
N MET A 134 -1.45 -2.46 -7.16
CA MET A 134 -2.18 -1.67 -6.16
C MET A 134 -3.26 -2.50 -5.44
N LEU A 135 -4.01 -3.32 -6.18
CA LEU A 135 -5.02 -4.22 -5.60
C LEU A 135 -4.40 -5.24 -4.64
N GLU A 136 -3.26 -5.82 -4.98
CA GLU A 136 -2.54 -6.75 -4.12
C GLU A 136 -2.11 -6.06 -2.81
N ASN A 137 -1.56 -4.86 -2.88
CA ASN A 137 -1.20 -4.06 -1.70
C ASN A 137 -2.43 -3.74 -0.82
N ILE A 138 -3.56 -3.39 -1.42
CA ILE A 138 -4.82 -3.13 -0.69
C ILE A 138 -5.33 -4.42 -0.03
N LYS A 139 -5.31 -5.54 -0.75
CA LYS A 139 -5.70 -6.85 -0.22
C LYS A 139 -4.86 -7.24 1.00
N ASP A 140 -3.55 -7.14 0.88
CA ASP A 140 -2.63 -7.47 1.97
C ASP A 140 -2.86 -6.58 3.19
N SER A 141 -3.10 -5.28 2.96
CA SER A 141 -3.43 -4.33 4.02
C SER A 141 -4.76 -4.65 4.68
N TYR A 142 -5.78 -5.01 3.90
CA TYR A 142 -7.10 -5.43 4.40
C TYR A 142 -7.02 -6.72 5.22
N ILE A 143 -6.28 -7.73 4.74
CA ILE A 143 -6.10 -9.00 5.45
C ILE A 143 -5.39 -8.75 6.79
N ARG A 144 -4.31 -7.95 6.79
CA ARG A 144 -3.61 -7.55 8.02
C ARG A 144 -4.53 -6.83 9.00
N GLN A 145 -5.31 -5.85 8.53
CA GLN A 145 -6.26 -5.11 9.37
C GLN A 145 -7.37 -5.99 9.94
N LYS A 146 -7.92 -6.90 9.11
CA LYS A 146 -8.94 -7.86 9.55
C LYS A 146 -8.40 -8.80 10.62
N SER A 147 -7.22 -9.38 10.39
CA SER A 147 -6.53 -10.25 11.34
C SER A 147 -6.22 -9.51 12.65
N PHE A 148 -5.73 -8.28 12.56
CA PHE A 148 -5.48 -7.40 13.71
C PHE A 148 -6.75 -7.19 14.55
N SER A 149 -7.88 -6.84 13.93
CA SER A 149 -9.15 -6.62 14.62
C SER A 149 -9.70 -7.89 15.27
N GLN A 150 -9.59 -9.03 14.57
CA GLN A 150 -10.02 -10.33 15.10
C GLN A 150 -9.16 -10.76 16.30
N ASN A 151 -7.85 -10.61 16.22
CA ASN A 151 -6.93 -10.94 17.29
C ASN A 151 -7.14 -10.03 18.51
N ALA A 152 -7.33 -8.72 18.30
CA ALA A 152 -7.64 -7.77 19.36
C ALA A 152 -8.92 -8.15 20.13
N ALA A 153 -9.98 -8.48 19.40
CA ALA A 153 -11.23 -8.92 20.02
C ALA A 153 -11.06 -10.23 20.80
N HIS A 154 -10.26 -11.18 20.26
CA HIS A 154 -9.99 -12.45 20.93
C HIS A 154 -9.16 -12.26 22.21
N GLU A 155 -8.10 -11.45 22.15
CA GLU A 155 -7.23 -11.18 23.30
C GLU A 155 -7.92 -10.36 24.40
N LEU A 156 -8.93 -9.54 24.06
CA LEU A 156 -9.78 -8.86 25.06
C LEU A 156 -10.86 -9.77 25.64
N LYS A 157 -11.38 -10.73 24.86
CA LYS A 157 -12.41 -11.68 25.34
C LYS A 157 -11.87 -12.64 26.38
N THR A 158 -10.63 -13.07 26.26
CA THR A 158 -9.99 -14.04 27.15
C THR A 158 -9.94 -13.57 28.62
N PRO A 159 -9.43 -12.36 28.96
CA PRO A 159 -9.41 -11.86 30.32
C PRO A 159 -10.82 -11.66 30.90
N VAL A 160 -11.78 -11.21 30.07
CA VAL A 160 -13.18 -11.09 30.52
C VAL A 160 -13.77 -12.45 30.88
N ALA A 161 -13.51 -13.49 30.07
CA ALA A 161 -13.94 -14.85 30.38
C ALA A 161 -13.28 -15.38 31.66
N ALA A 162 -12.00 -15.11 31.89
CA ALA A 162 -11.29 -15.50 33.09
C ALA A 162 -11.89 -14.84 34.35
N ILE A 163 -12.20 -13.55 34.31
CA ILE A 163 -12.88 -12.85 35.41
C ILE A 163 -14.24 -13.49 35.68
N LYS A 164 -15.03 -13.73 34.62
CA LYS A 164 -16.36 -14.33 34.74
C LYS A 164 -16.31 -15.72 35.39
N THR A 165 -15.41 -16.58 34.91
CA THR A 165 -15.27 -17.94 35.47
C THR A 165 -14.86 -17.93 36.95
N ASN A 166 -13.90 -17.06 37.34
CA ASN A 166 -13.48 -16.96 38.73
C ASN A 166 -14.62 -16.41 39.62
N LEU A 167 -15.45 -15.50 39.12
CA LEU A 167 -16.65 -15.01 39.80
C LEU A 167 -17.69 -16.12 39.98
N GLU A 168 -17.90 -16.95 38.96
CA GLU A 168 -18.81 -18.09 39.01
C GLU A 168 -18.33 -19.12 40.06
N VAL A 169 -17.02 -19.41 40.10
CA VAL A 169 -16.42 -20.29 41.12
C VAL A 169 -16.62 -19.73 42.53
N LEU A 170 -16.36 -18.44 42.74
CA LEU A 170 -16.55 -17.78 44.03
C LEU A 170 -18.04 -17.84 44.48
N ASN A 171 -18.98 -17.67 43.54
CA ASN A 171 -20.41 -17.72 43.84
C ASN A 171 -20.95 -19.15 44.06
N MET A 172 -20.23 -20.21 43.67
CA MET A 172 -20.59 -21.61 43.92
C MET A 172 -20.17 -22.08 45.31
N ASP A 173 -19.27 -21.38 45.97
CA ASP A 173 -18.89 -21.67 47.34
C ASP A 173 -19.97 -21.13 48.30
N GLU A 174 -20.56 -22.02 49.11
CA GLU A 174 -21.61 -21.64 50.07
C GLU A 174 -21.05 -20.82 51.25
N ASN A 175 -19.74 -20.91 51.54
CA ASN A 175 -19.09 -20.22 52.66
C ASN A 175 -17.69 -19.72 52.30
N PRO A 176 -17.54 -18.78 51.32
CA PRO A 176 -16.26 -18.28 50.91
C PRO A 176 -15.57 -17.51 52.04
N ASP A 177 -14.30 -17.76 52.23
CA ASP A 177 -13.50 -17.06 53.21
C ASP A 177 -12.86 -15.76 52.67
N ILE A 178 -12.21 -14.98 53.56
CA ILE A 178 -11.53 -13.72 53.14
C ILE A 178 -10.39 -14.00 52.15
N SER A 179 -9.79 -15.20 52.18
CA SER A 179 -8.72 -15.59 51.26
C SER A 179 -9.27 -15.74 49.84
N ASP A 180 -10.45 -16.34 49.67
CA ASP A 180 -11.10 -16.54 48.36
C ASP A 180 -11.43 -15.19 47.69
N TYR A 181 -11.94 -14.24 48.47
CA TYR A 181 -12.16 -12.88 47.97
C TYR A 181 -10.86 -12.16 47.61
N LYS A 182 -9.78 -12.32 48.38
CA LYS A 182 -8.48 -11.75 48.04
C LYS A 182 -7.89 -12.35 46.74
N ASP A 183 -8.03 -13.66 46.59
CA ASP A 183 -7.55 -14.35 45.39
C ASP A 183 -8.35 -13.91 44.15
N PHE A 184 -9.66 -13.77 44.29
CA PHE A 184 -10.49 -13.21 43.22
C PHE A 184 -10.08 -11.78 42.86
N VAL A 185 -9.90 -10.88 43.84
CA VAL A 185 -9.43 -9.50 43.60
C VAL A 185 -8.08 -9.49 42.90
N ASN A 186 -7.14 -10.36 43.30
CA ASN A 186 -5.83 -10.48 42.64
C ASN A 186 -5.95 -10.95 41.18
N VAL A 187 -6.87 -11.88 40.88
CA VAL A 187 -7.17 -12.31 39.53
C VAL A 187 -7.72 -11.14 38.71
N VAL A 188 -8.74 -10.44 39.22
CA VAL A 188 -9.39 -9.32 38.55
C VAL A 188 -8.37 -8.21 38.25
N SER A 189 -7.55 -7.82 39.23
CA SER A 189 -6.50 -6.80 39.03
C SER A 189 -5.57 -7.18 37.89
N ARG A 190 -5.04 -8.40 37.86
CA ARG A 190 -4.16 -8.88 36.80
C ARG A 190 -4.82 -8.84 35.41
N GLN A 191 -6.14 -9.21 35.35
CA GLN A 191 -6.84 -9.18 34.05
C GLN A 191 -7.11 -7.75 33.58
N ILE A 192 -7.39 -6.81 34.49
CA ILE A 192 -7.53 -5.38 34.17
C ILE A 192 -6.22 -4.80 33.67
N ASP A 193 -5.09 -5.09 34.32
CA ASP A 193 -3.77 -4.63 33.88
C ASP A 193 -3.42 -5.17 32.47
N MET A 194 -3.74 -6.44 32.22
CA MET A 194 -3.58 -7.04 30.89
C MET A 194 -4.44 -6.33 29.83
N MET A 195 -5.73 -6.10 30.10
CA MET A 195 -6.63 -5.39 29.18
C MET A 195 -6.14 -3.95 28.92
N SER A 196 -5.69 -3.26 29.96
CA SER A 196 -5.12 -1.90 29.85
C SER A 196 -3.89 -1.88 28.95
N SER A 197 -3.00 -2.84 29.11
CA SER A 197 -1.81 -2.98 28.25
C SER A 197 -2.17 -3.26 26.79
N ILE A 198 -3.20 -4.09 26.53
CA ILE A 198 -3.69 -4.34 25.17
C ILE A 198 -4.27 -3.06 24.56
N VAL A 199 -5.14 -2.35 25.29
CA VAL A 199 -5.77 -1.11 24.80
C VAL A 199 -4.71 -0.03 24.50
N GLN A 200 -3.73 0.15 25.39
CA GLN A 200 -2.61 1.07 25.14
C GLN A 200 -1.80 0.67 23.92
N GLY A 201 -1.51 -0.62 23.75
CA GLY A 201 -0.80 -1.14 22.58
C GLY A 201 -1.56 -0.89 21.27
N LEU A 202 -2.89 -1.14 21.28
CA LEU A 202 -3.76 -0.87 20.13
C LEU A 202 -3.80 0.63 19.79
N ARG A 203 -3.85 1.50 20.81
CA ARG A 203 -3.80 2.95 20.61
C ARG A 203 -2.49 3.37 19.95
N LEU A 204 -1.35 2.89 20.44
CA LEU A 204 -0.04 3.23 19.86
C LEU A 204 0.08 2.79 18.40
N LEU A 205 -0.38 1.58 18.06
CA LEU A 205 -0.35 1.05 16.68
C LEU A 205 -1.35 1.74 15.74
N SER A 206 -2.39 2.41 16.26
CA SER A 206 -3.38 3.13 15.46
C SER A 206 -3.18 4.65 15.44
N SER A 207 -2.35 5.20 16.33
CA SER A 207 -2.11 6.64 16.39
C SER A 207 -1.14 7.09 15.30
N GLY A 208 -1.62 7.99 14.42
CA GLY A 208 -0.78 8.73 13.47
C GLY A 208 -0.24 10.04 14.07
N GLU A 209 -0.02 10.12 15.38
CA GLU A 209 0.44 11.33 16.06
C GLU A 209 1.81 11.79 15.52
N SER A 210 1.98 13.11 15.40
CA SER A 210 3.26 13.71 15.00
C SER A 210 4.32 13.45 16.06
N LEU A 211 5.53 13.08 15.63
CA LEU A 211 6.66 12.84 16.51
C LEU A 211 7.21 14.17 17.05
N ASN A 212 7.52 14.21 18.33
CA ASN A 212 8.22 15.33 18.95
C ASN A 212 9.71 14.98 19.12
N PHE A 213 10.51 15.34 18.12
CA PHE A 213 11.94 15.03 18.11
C PHE A 213 12.71 15.90 19.09
N GLU A 214 13.46 15.25 19.97
CA GLU A 214 14.42 15.89 20.89
C GLU A 214 15.73 15.11 20.93
N LYS A 215 16.80 15.75 21.42
CA LYS A 215 18.09 15.12 21.61
C LYS A 215 18.07 14.21 22.84
N ILE A 216 18.30 12.91 22.63
CA ILE A 216 18.25 11.87 23.66
C ILE A 216 19.62 11.23 23.80
N TYR A 217 20.18 11.21 24.99
CA TYR A 217 21.35 10.39 25.31
C TYR A 217 20.88 8.96 25.58
N LEU A 218 21.39 8.02 24.79
CA LEU A 218 20.93 6.64 24.81
C LEU A 218 21.20 5.96 26.16
N LYS A 219 22.35 6.31 26.80
CA LYS A 219 22.69 5.78 28.11
C LYS A 219 21.66 6.16 29.18
N ASP A 220 21.26 7.44 29.23
CA ASP A 220 20.28 7.92 30.20
C ASP A 220 18.92 7.21 30.01
N LEU A 221 18.54 6.99 28.74
CA LEU A 221 17.31 6.26 28.40
C LEU A 221 17.35 4.81 28.90
N ILE A 222 18.48 4.11 28.74
CA ILE A 222 18.67 2.74 29.23
C ILE A 222 18.65 2.69 30.76
N ASP A 223 19.34 3.61 31.43
CA ASP A 223 19.36 3.69 32.89
C ASP A 223 17.96 3.93 33.47
N ASP A 224 17.16 4.81 32.85
CA ASP A 224 15.74 5.01 33.20
C ASP A 224 14.93 3.71 33.08
N ILE A 225 15.08 2.99 31.95
CA ILE A 225 14.37 1.74 31.69
C ILE A 225 14.77 0.64 32.69
N LEU A 226 16.06 0.51 33.00
CA LEU A 226 16.54 -0.47 33.95
C LEU A 226 16.07 -0.16 35.38
N THR A 227 15.91 1.12 35.73
CA THR A 227 15.34 1.55 37.00
C THR A 227 13.86 1.12 37.09
N ASP A 228 13.08 1.33 36.02
CA ASP A 228 11.67 0.90 35.96
C ASP A 228 11.51 -0.63 36.05
N LEU A 229 12.48 -1.39 35.50
CA LEU A 229 12.45 -2.86 35.48
C LEU A 229 13.16 -3.54 36.65
N LYS A 230 13.76 -2.77 37.58
CA LYS A 230 14.64 -3.28 38.64
C LYS A 230 13.97 -4.40 39.44
N THR A 231 12.77 -4.15 39.98
CA THR A 231 12.03 -5.14 40.80
C THR A 231 11.74 -6.41 40.01
N TYR A 232 11.46 -6.29 38.71
CA TYR A 232 11.19 -7.44 37.85
C TYR A 232 12.44 -8.26 37.58
N ILE A 233 13.58 -7.62 37.32
CA ILE A 233 14.90 -8.26 37.15
C ILE A 233 15.29 -9.02 38.45
N GLU A 234 15.17 -8.37 39.61
CA GLU A 234 15.49 -8.95 40.91
C GLU A 234 14.61 -10.16 41.23
N SER A 235 13.29 -10.10 40.93
CA SER A 235 12.37 -11.21 41.16
C SER A 235 12.69 -12.48 40.39
N ARG A 236 13.42 -12.33 39.27
CA ARG A 236 13.87 -13.44 38.42
C ARG A 236 15.34 -13.83 38.62
N HIS A 237 16.03 -13.18 39.57
CA HIS A 237 17.46 -13.37 39.85
C HIS A 237 18.34 -13.21 38.61
N GLN A 238 17.92 -12.37 37.66
CA GLN A 238 18.64 -12.12 36.42
C GLN A 238 19.67 -11.01 36.60
N LYS A 239 20.72 -10.99 35.73
CA LYS A 239 21.72 -9.92 35.68
C LYS A 239 21.66 -9.21 34.34
N VAL A 240 21.82 -7.89 34.33
CA VAL A 240 21.91 -7.09 33.13
C VAL A 240 23.31 -6.51 33.01
N GLU A 241 23.98 -6.81 31.91
CA GLU A 241 25.25 -6.24 31.51
C GLU A 241 25.03 -5.16 30.47
N VAL A 242 25.55 -3.96 30.71
CA VAL A 242 25.38 -2.81 29.80
C VAL A 242 26.76 -2.40 29.30
N LEU A 243 26.94 -2.39 27.97
CA LEU A 243 28.21 -2.06 27.31
C LEU A 243 27.95 -0.97 26.27
N PHE A 244 28.57 0.19 26.43
CA PHE A 244 28.52 1.29 25.48
C PHE A 244 29.90 1.56 24.90
N ASP A 245 30.03 1.60 23.57
CA ASP A 245 31.24 2.08 22.90
C ASP A 245 31.44 3.59 23.13
N ASN A 246 30.29 4.32 23.12
CA ASN A 246 30.27 5.76 23.35
C ASN A 246 29.13 6.12 24.30
N THR A 247 29.48 6.54 25.51
CA THR A 247 28.52 6.96 26.56
C THR A 247 27.79 8.26 26.20
N ASP A 248 28.37 9.10 25.33
CA ASP A 248 27.80 10.37 24.89
C ASP A 248 26.99 10.22 23.59
N PHE A 249 26.76 8.97 23.14
CA PHE A 249 25.96 8.69 21.96
C PHE A 249 24.54 9.21 22.13
N ASN A 250 24.12 10.05 21.20
CA ASN A 250 22.81 10.68 21.22
C ASN A 250 22.12 10.60 19.86
N ILE A 251 20.80 10.64 19.88
CA ILE A 251 19.93 10.52 18.71
C ILE A 251 18.82 11.56 18.79
N GLN A 252 18.27 11.91 17.64
CA GLN A 252 17.05 12.71 17.53
C GLN A 252 15.85 11.76 17.45
N ALA A 253 14.98 11.78 18.47
CA ALA A 253 13.80 10.91 18.53
C ALA A 253 12.76 11.50 19.49
N ASP A 254 11.55 10.96 19.44
CA ASP A 254 10.54 11.19 20.47
C ASP A 254 10.89 10.32 21.69
N ARG A 255 11.23 10.97 22.81
CA ARG A 255 11.71 10.30 24.03
C ARG A 255 10.70 9.30 24.59
N VAL A 256 9.42 9.67 24.60
CA VAL A 256 8.36 8.83 25.18
C VAL A 256 8.18 7.56 24.34
N LEU A 257 8.09 7.72 23.04
CA LEU A 257 7.92 6.58 22.13
C LEU A 257 9.19 5.72 22.08
N LEU A 258 10.38 6.31 22.00
CA LEU A 258 11.63 5.55 22.00
C LEU A 258 11.81 4.78 23.30
N LYS A 259 11.53 5.41 24.47
CA LYS A 259 11.53 4.72 25.77
C LYS A 259 10.61 3.50 25.73
N GLN A 260 9.40 3.65 25.18
CA GLN A 260 8.43 2.56 25.05
C GLN A 260 8.94 1.42 24.14
N ALA A 261 9.57 1.75 23.00
CA ALA A 261 10.12 0.75 22.09
C ALA A 261 11.23 -0.08 22.75
N VAL A 262 12.21 0.62 23.36
CA VAL A 262 13.34 -0.03 24.02
C VAL A 262 12.89 -0.78 25.27
N PHE A 263 11.95 -0.23 26.05
CA PHE A 263 11.33 -0.92 27.19
C PHE A 263 10.72 -2.24 26.76
N ASN A 264 9.93 -2.26 25.68
CA ASN A 264 9.32 -3.48 25.17
C ASN A 264 10.35 -4.55 24.79
N ILE A 265 11.49 -4.14 24.20
CA ILE A 265 12.56 -5.06 23.81
C ILE A 265 13.26 -5.62 25.06
N VAL A 266 13.63 -4.75 26.01
CA VAL A 266 14.30 -5.16 27.26
C VAL A 266 13.40 -6.03 28.13
N HIS A 267 12.14 -5.62 28.30
CA HIS A 267 11.14 -6.40 29.02
C HIS A 267 10.92 -7.79 28.40
N ASN A 268 10.89 -7.85 27.06
CA ASN A 268 10.78 -9.11 26.33
C ASN A 268 12.03 -10.01 26.58
N ALA A 269 13.23 -9.43 26.57
CA ALA A 269 14.47 -10.15 26.85
C ALA A 269 14.48 -10.72 28.28
N ILE A 270 14.08 -9.94 29.29
CA ILE A 270 13.97 -10.39 30.69
C ILE A 270 12.97 -11.55 30.80
N ARG A 271 11.83 -11.41 30.15
CA ARG A 271 10.71 -12.33 30.24
C ARG A 271 10.99 -13.71 29.65
N TYR A 272 11.65 -13.78 28.50
CA TYR A 272 11.93 -15.01 27.76
C TYR A 272 13.32 -15.59 28.04
N SER A 273 14.10 -14.96 28.89
CA SER A 273 15.31 -15.54 29.45
C SER A 273 14.99 -16.55 30.55
N ASP A 274 15.87 -17.51 30.73
CA ASP A 274 15.85 -18.38 31.89
C ASP A 274 16.10 -17.61 33.18
N ASN A 275 15.68 -18.16 34.32
CA ASN A 275 16.05 -17.59 35.61
C ASN A 275 17.58 -17.62 35.77
N GLU A 276 18.13 -16.60 36.44
CA GLU A 276 19.57 -16.43 36.65
C GLU A 276 20.38 -16.13 35.36
N ALA A 277 19.70 -15.99 34.20
CA ALA A 277 20.37 -15.67 32.95
C ALA A 277 20.93 -14.23 32.95
N VAL A 278 21.90 -14.01 32.07
CA VAL A 278 22.49 -12.68 31.82
C VAL A 278 21.82 -12.09 30.57
N ILE A 279 21.31 -10.87 30.68
CA ILE A 279 20.82 -10.09 29.54
C ILE A 279 21.90 -9.08 29.18
N LYS A 280 22.28 -9.01 27.90
CA LYS A 280 23.31 -8.07 27.43
C LYS A 280 22.65 -6.96 26.62
N ILE A 281 22.90 -5.72 27.05
CA ILE A 281 22.52 -4.51 26.32
C ILE A 281 23.82 -3.87 25.83
N SER A 282 23.96 -3.70 24.53
CA SER A 282 25.19 -3.11 23.96
C SER A 282 24.82 -2.04 22.92
N GLN A 283 25.59 -0.96 22.92
CA GLN A 283 25.59 0.05 21.87
C GLN A 283 26.93 0.02 21.15
N THR A 284 26.91 -0.15 19.83
CA THR A 284 28.09 -0.19 18.96
C THR A 284 27.78 0.65 17.71
N GLY A 285 28.55 1.73 17.53
CA GLY A 285 28.26 2.71 16.48
C GLY A 285 26.84 3.28 16.63
N ASN A 286 26.01 3.13 15.60
CA ASN A 286 24.62 3.59 15.60
C ASN A 286 23.60 2.46 15.90
N VAL A 287 24.04 1.35 16.48
CA VAL A 287 23.20 0.18 16.75
C VAL A 287 23.09 -0.07 18.26
N LEU A 288 21.85 -0.16 18.76
CA LEU A 288 21.53 -0.68 20.08
C LEU A 288 21.10 -2.13 19.94
N SER A 289 21.72 -3.05 20.65
CA SER A 289 21.38 -4.48 20.67
C SER A 289 21.01 -4.92 22.08
N VAL A 290 19.95 -5.69 22.20
CA VAL A 290 19.52 -6.37 23.41
C VAL A 290 19.54 -7.87 23.14
N LYS A 291 20.40 -8.59 23.84
CA LYS A 291 20.60 -10.02 23.69
C LYS A 291 20.24 -10.75 24.96
N ASN A 292 19.44 -11.78 24.82
CA ASN A 292 19.05 -12.68 25.89
C ASN A 292 19.34 -14.14 25.54
N PHE A 293 19.55 -14.97 26.55
CA PHE A 293 19.83 -16.39 26.41
C PHE A 293 18.64 -17.23 26.88
N GLY A 294 18.32 -18.28 26.10
CA GLY A 294 17.17 -19.17 26.32
C GLY A 294 16.82 -19.98 25.09
N THR A 295 15.55 -20.35 24.94
CA THR A 295 15.08 -21.27 23.89
C THR A 295 15.29 -20.80 22.45
N GLY A 296 15.63 -19.52 22.24
CA GLY A 296 15.80 -18.98 20.89
C GLY A 296 14.52 -18.91 20.07
N ILE A 297 14.67 -18.54 18.81
CA ILE A 297 13.58 -18.39 17.82
C ILE A 297 14.00 -19.09 16.54
N ALA A 298 13.09 -19.91 15.97
CA ALA A 298 13.33 -20.54 14.69
C ALA A 298 13.42 -19.53 13.54
N GLN A 299 14.25 -19.80 12.54
CA GLN A 299 14.47 -18.89 11.39
C GLN A 299 13.17 -18.48 10.69
N ALA A 300 12.20 -19.41 10.60
CA ALA A 300 10.90 -19.15 9.97
C ALA A 300 10.05 -18.11 10.71
N ASP A 301 10.29 -17.92 12.02
CA ASP A 301 9.49 -17.04 12.88
C ASP A 301 10.15 -15.68 13.10
N LEU A 302 11.42 -15.49 12.74
CA LEU A 302 12.18 -14.27 13.01
C LEU A 302 11.53 -12.99 12.45
N ASN A 303 10.94 -13.06 11.26
CA ASN A 303 10.24 -11.92 10.68
C ASN A 303 8.87 -11.71 11.30
N ARG A 304 8.25 -12.78 11.79
CA ARG A 304 6.89 -12.77 12.31
C ARG A 304 6.79 -12.30 13.76
N VAL A 305 7.87 -12.33 14.51
CA VAL A 305 7.87 -11.86 15.93
C VAL A 305 7.52 -10.37 16.06
N PHE A 306 7.59 -9.61 14.97
CA PHE A 306 7.19 -8.21 14.89
C PHE A 306 5.73 -8.03 14.43
N GLU A 307 5.02 -9.11 14.06
CA GLU A 307 3.60 -9.03 13.73
C GLU A 307 2.76 -8.86 15.01
N PRO A 308 1.74 -7.98 15.01
CA PRO A 308 0.87 -7.82 16.16
C PRO A 308 0.20 -9.14 16.55
N PHE A 309 0.16 -9.44 17.87
CA PHE A 309 -0.43 -10.65 18.46
C PHE A 309 0.28 -11.97 18.08
N TYR A 310 1.42 -11.88 17.42
CA TYR A 310 2.19 -13.08 17.13
C TYR A 310 2.93 -13.59 18.37
N CYS A 311 2.74 -14.87 18.67
CA CYS A 311 3.44 -15.58 19.74
C CYS A 311 3.84 -16.96 19.24
N ILE A 312 5.12 -17.32 19.38
CA ILE A 312 5.67 -18.63 19.00
C ILE A 312 4.99 -19.75 19.82
N ASP A 313 4.87 -19.54 21.12
CA ASP A 313 4.18 -20.45 22.06
C ASP A 313 3.11 -19.68 22.83
N LYS A 314 1.85 -19.88 22.43
CA LYS A 314 0.68 -19.26 23.08
C LYS A 314 0.50 -19.71 24.54
N SER A 315 0.96 -20.90 24.89
CA SER A 315 0.83 -21.43 26.26
C SER A 315 1.81 -20.75 27.22
N ARG A 316 3.06 -20.60 26.80
CA ARG A 316 4.10 -19.86 27.53
C ARG A 316 3.75 -18.37 27.63
N SER A 317 3.30 -17.78 26.54
CA SER A 317 2.92 -16.37 26.48
C SER A 317 1.81 -16.05 27.49
N LYS A 318 0.77 -16.88 27.59
CA LYS A 318 -0.31 -16.74 28.57
C LYS A 318 0.17 -16.90 30.01
N LYS A 319 1.08 -17.82 30.28
CA LYS A 319 1.66 -18.03 31.63
C LYS A 319 2.39 -16.78 32.14
N TYR A 320 3.02 -16.03 31.27
CA TYR A 320 3.76 -14.82 31.61
C TYR A 320 3.01 -13.51 31.26
N GLY A 321 1.75 -13.55 30.83
CA GLY A 321 0.88 -12.39 30.62
C GLY A 321 1.18 -11.56 29.37
N GLY A 322 1.69 -12.13 28.23
CA GLY A 322 2.02 -11.42 27.01
C GLY A 322 0.92 -11.36 25.98
N SER A 323 0.66 -10.16 25.50
CA SER A 323 -0.31 -9.90 24.42
C SER A 323 0.24 -10.11 23.00
N GLY A 324 1.56 -10.31 22.82
CA GLY A 324 2.18 -10.34 21.50
C GLY A 324 2.25 -8.96 20.81
N LEU A 325 2.03 -7.87 21.54
CA LEU A 325 2.05 -6.51 20.98
C LEU A 325 3.40 -5.81 21.17
N GLY A 326 4.22 -6.19 22.15
CA GLY A 326 5.41 -5.44 22.54
C GLY A 326 6.41 -5.23 21.40
N LEU A 327 6.81 -6.30 20.68
CA LEU A 327 7.74 -6.18 19.57
C LEU A 327 7.11 -5.51 18.33
N ALA A 328 5.81 -5.69 18.13
CA ALA A 328 5.08 -4.97 17.07
C ALA A 328 5.07 -3.46 17.31
N ILE A 329 4.85 -3.03 18.58
CA ILE A 329 4.94 -1.63 18.99
C ILE A 329 6.37 -1.10 18.80
N ALA A 330 7.39 -1.86 19.20
CA ALA A 330 8.78 -1.48 19.01
C ALA A 330 9.13 -1.30 17.52
N LYS A 331 8.60 -2.17 16.65
CA LYS A 331 8.75 -2.08 15.20
C LYS A 331 8.06 -0.84 14.63
N ASP A 332 6.79 -0.59 14.98
CA ASP A 332 6.04 0.58 14.52
C ASP A 332 6.73 1.89 14.92
N ILE A 333 7.18 1.98 16.17
CA ILE A 333 7.90 3.16 16.65
C ILE A 333 9.22 3.33 15.89
N ALA A 334 9.99 2.26 15.67
CA ALA A 334 11.23 2.32 14.90
C ALA A 334 10.95 2.81 13.46
N ASP A 335 9.97 2.24 12.78
CA ASP A 335 9.59 2.61 11.41
C ASP A 335 9.15 4.08 11.31
N ARG A 336 8.37 4.58 12.26
CA ARG A 336 7.94 5.98 12.33
C ARG A 336 9.10 6.95 12.52
N HIS A 337 10.17 6.53 13.20
CA HIS A 337 11.40 7.33 13.37
C HIS A 337 12.39 7.16 12.20
N GLY A 338 12.10 6.30 11.22
CA GLY A 338 13.03 5.95 10.14
C GLY A 338 14.20 5.07 10.63
N PHE A 339 14.05 4.40 11.77
CA PHE A 339 15.01 3.44 12.31
C PHE A 339 14.71 2.04 11.77
N THR A 340 15.71 1.16 11.80
CA THR A 340 15.54 -0.23 11.39
C THR A 340 15.66 -1.15 12.61
N ILE A 341 14.67 -2.02 12.81
CA ILE A 341 14.70 -3.05 13.83
C ILE A 341 14.92 -4.43 13.21
N ASN A 342 15.78 -5.24 13.81
CA ASN A 342 16.11 -6.59 13.33
C ASN A 342 16.13 -7.57 14.49
N ALA A 343 15.84 -8.85 14.18
CA ALA A 343 15.97 -9.97 15.09
C ALA A 343 16.99 -10.97 14.55
N LYS A 344 17.90 -11.43 15.41
CA LYS A 344 18.79 -12.56 15.16
C LYS A 344 18.62 -13.56 16.28
N SER A 345 18.64 -14.83 15.96
CA SER A 345 18.52 -15.86 16.98
C SER A 345 19.19 -17.17 16.55
N LYS A 346 19.58 -17.95 17.53
CA LYS A 346 19.95 -19.34 17.38
C LYS A 346 19.15 -20.15 18.39
N VAL A 347 18.45 -21.16 17.90
CA VAL A 347 17.58 -22.02 18.72
C VAL A 347 18.39 -22.64 19.84
N ASP A 348 17.83 -22.65 21.05
CA ASP A 348 18.40 -23.12 22.31
C ASP A 348 19.69 -22.41 22.77
N GLU A 349 19.97 -21.21 22.18
CA GLU A 349 21.14 -20.44 22.59
C GLU A 349 20.75 -18.99 22.95
N TYR A 350 20.29 -18.20 21.97
CA TYR A 350 20.04 -16.76 22.21
C TYR A 350 19.02 -16.16 21.25
N VAL A 351 18.47 -15.03 21.67
CA VAL A 351 17.75 -14.05 20.84
C VAL A 351 18.43 -12.70 20.99
N GLU A 352 18.62 -11.99 19.90
CA GLU A 352 19.18 -10.64 19.84
C GLU A 352 18.27 -9.76 19.00
N ILE A 353 17.72 -8.72 19.62
CA ILE A 353 16.93 -7.68 18.95
C ILE A 353 17.78 -6.42 18.85
N SER A 354 17.92 -5.86 17.68
CA SER A 354 18.72 -4.66 17.45
C SER A 354 17.92 -3.54 16.79
N ILE A 355 18.16 -2.30 17.21
CA ILE A 355 17.68 -1.08 16.56
C ILE A 355 18.89 -0.37 15.97
N SER A 356 18.86 -0.12 14.67
CA SER A 356 19.83 0.71 13.96
C SER A 356 19.23 2.10 13.78
N PHE A 357 19.86 3.09 14.38
CA PHE A 357 19.44 4.49 14.27
C PHE A 357 19.93 5.06 12.94
N SER A 358 19.09 5.82 12.23
CA SER A 358 19.54 6.54 11.04
C SER A 358 20.55 7.61 11.44
N GLU A 359 21.65 7.74 10.68
CA GLU A 359 22.57 8.85 10.86
C GLU A 359 21.82 10.19 10.72
N ASN A 360 22.08 11.12 11.64
CA ASN A 360 21.56 12.48 11.56
C ASN A 360 22.00 13.11 10.23
N LYS A 361 21.09 13.21 9.25
CA LYS A 361 21.28 14.04 8.06
C LYS A 361 21.09 15.52 8.40
N ASN A 362 21.83 16.02 9.38
CA ASN A 362 21.92 17.45 9.67
C ASN A 362 23.39 17.78 9.96
N GLU A 363 24.15 17.94 8.89
CA GLU A 363 25.27 18.87 8.73
C GLU A 363 25.06 19.66 7.43
#